data_5fbc52e3aeda537208b0bdf7b3ca0ea2
#
_entry.id   5fbc52e3aeda537208b0bdf7b3ca0ea2
#
_cell.length_a   1.000
_cell.length_b   1.000
_cell.length_c   1.000
_cell.angle_alpha   90.00
_cell.angle_beta   90.00
_cell.angle_gamma   90.00
#
_symmetry.space_group_name_H-M   'P 1'
#
loop_
_entity.id
_entity.type
_entity.pdbx_description
1 polymer ?
#
loop_
_entity_poly.entity_id
_entity_poly.type
_entity_poly.pdbx_seq_one_letter_code
_entity_poly.pdbx_strand_id
1 'polypeptide(L)'
;WILENNPDLELVAIPKLNGMSDGIDFPETARMYPHHFKGEGQFVAKFQDKRMPEQSCIKEGKTNLNKEQKQLWDDFVKKHLKLPLDGLLQVFGDNLYLLPRGLPDLSKVKIARNGLHLGIFKKKRFEPSFALGIALTSDEVVSSIELTQEQFAQYASGNVVTLDQTLENGWYQLLVDGNGFGFAKVIGNTLKNYYPKGLRFHI
;
A
#
# COMPACT_ATOMS: atom_id res chain seq x y z
N TRP A 1 12.49 20.26 -25.84
CA TRP A 1 13.38 20.70 -24.78
C TRP A 1 14.06 19.52 -24.07
N ILE A 2 13.32 18.50 -23.59
CA ILE A 2 13.93 17.34 -22.87
C ILE A 2 14.96 16.64 -23.73
N LEU A 3 14.61 16.26 -24.97
CA LEU A 3 15.52 15.55 -25.88
C LEU A 3 16.70 16.41 -26.35
N GLU A 4 16.48 17.70 -26.54
CA GLU A 4 17.54 18.65 -26.93
C GLU A 4 18.59 18.87 -25.83
N ASN A 5 18.16 18.81 -24.56
CA ASN A 5 19.04 19.04 -23.42
C ASN A 5 19.55 17.72 -22.79
N ASN A 6 19.07 16.58 -23.25
CA ASN A 6 19.47 15.26 -22.75
C ASN A 6 19.66 14.28 -23.92
N PRO A 7 20.80 14.36 -24.64
CA PRO A 7 21.05 13.57 -25.85
C PRO A 7 21.08 12.04 -25.59
N ASP A 8 21.28 11.64 -24.34
CA ASP A 8 21.28 10.24 -23.93
C ASP A 8 19.86 9.67 -23.71
N LEU A 9 18.84 10.50 -23.74
CA LEU A 9 17.45 10.06 -23.66
C LEU A 9 16.87 9.82 -25.05
N GLU A 10 16.09 8.77 -25.18
CA GLU A 10 15.25 8.52 -26.34
C GLU A 10 13.77 8.42 -25.93
N LEU A 11 12.89 8.84 -26.83
CA LEU A 11 11.46 8.71 -26.65
C LEU A 11 11.03 7.29 -27.03
N VAL A 12 10.30 6.63 -26.13
CA VAL A 12 9.82 5.25 -26.34
C VAL A 12 8.33 5.27 -26.62
N ALA A 13 7.91 4.57 -27.66
CA ALA A 13 6.51 4.48 -28.04
C ALA A 13 5.65 3.88 -26.93
N ILE A 14 4.53 4.53 -26.63
CA ILE A 14 3.53 4.08 -25.68
C ILE A 14 2.42 3.35 -26.45
N PRO A 15 2.11 2.07 -26.12
CA PRO A 15 0.95 1.40 -26.66
C PRO A 15 -0.33 2.17 -26.31
N LYS A 16 -1.08 2.59 -27.34
CA LYS A 16 -2.33 3.35 -27.13
C LYS A 16 -3.48 2.37 -26.81
N LEU A 17 -4.16 2.67 -25.73
CA LEU A 17 -5.45 2.05 -25.42
C LEU A 17 -6.59 2.79 -26.17
N ASN A 18 -7.75 2.15 -26.24
CA ASN A 18 -8.92 2.75 -26.88
C ASN A 18 -9.23 4.13 -26.28
N GLY A 19 -9.39 5.13 -27.16
CA GLY A 19 -9.62 6.52 -26.78
C GLY A 19 -8.36 7.37 -26.58
N MET A 20 -7.16 6.78 -26.52
CA MET A 20 -5.90 7.53 -26.52
C MET A 20 -5.54 8.00 -27.92
N SER A 21 -5.00 9.22 -28.01
CA SER A 21 -4.47 9.80 -29.23
C SER A 21 -2.96 9.94 -29.17
N ASP A 22 -2.33 10.06 -30.32
CA ASP A 22 -0.92 10.40 -30.42
C ASP A 22 -0.65 11.80 -29.86
N GLY A 23 0.58 12.03 -29.42
CA GLY A 23 1.03 13.37 -29.09
C GLY A 23 1.22 14.24 -30.34
N ILE A 24 1.05 15.54 -30.19
CA ILE A 24 1.30 16.50 -31.25
C ILE A 24 2.81 16.51 -31.53
N ASP A 25 3.19 16.30 -32.79
CA ASP A 25 4.58 16.20 -33.27
C ASP A 25 5.42 15.05 -32.68
N PHE A 26 4.85 14.27 -31.74
CA PHE A 26 5.51 13.13 -31.08
C PHE A 26 4.55 11.93 -30.99
N PRO A 27 4.40 11.15 -32.05
CA PRO A 27 3.44 10.03 -32.09
C PRO A 27 3.75 8.92 -31.06
N GLU A 28 4.96 8.87 -30.55
CA GLU A 28 5.37 7.92 -29.50
C GLU A 28 4.67 8.20 -28.16
N THR A 29 4.30 9.46 -27.91
CA THR A 29 3.62 9.87 -26.67
C THR A 29 2.12 9.62 -26.75
N ALA A 30 1.43 9.70 -25.61
CA ALA A 30 -0.01 9.49 -25.53
C ALA A 30 -0.73 10.71 -24.95
N ARG A 31 -1.87 11.05 -25.54
CA ARG A 31 -2.81 12.06 -25.01
C ARG A 31 -4.16 11.44 -24.73
N MET A 32 -4.69 11.82 -23.59
CA MET A 32 -6.05 11.48 -23.17
C MET A 32 -6.85 12.78 -23.12
N TYR A 33 -7.69 13.00 -24.15
CA TYR A 33 -8.50 14.21 -24.22
C TYR A 33 -9.80 14.08 -23.40
N PRO A 34 -10.27 15.16 -22.73
CA PRO A 34 -11.49 15.12 -21.91
C PRO A 34 -12.75 14.71 -22.65
N HIS A 35 -12.81 14.91 -23.97
CA HIS A 35 -13.95 14.50 -24.78
C HIS A 35 -13.95 13.01 -25.17
N HIS A 36 -12.83 12.30 -24.95
CA HIS A 36 -12.71 10.86 -25.12
C HIS A 36 -12.82 10.09 -23.81
N PHE A 37 -12.50 10.73 -22.68
CA PHE A 37 -12.46 10.12 -21.35
C PHE A 37 -13.28 10.92 -20.35
N LYS A 38 -13.94 10.25 -19.42
CA LYS A 38 -14.57 10.90 -18.27
C LYS A 38 -13.52 11.32 -17.25
N GLY A 39 -12.93 12.48 -17.44
CA GLY A 39 -11.86 13.00 -16.55
C GLY A 39 -11.19 14.22 -17.14
N GLU A 40 -10.13 14.66 -16.49
CA GLU A 40 -9.25 15.74 -16.96
C GLU A 40 -8.35 15.24 -18.09
N GLY A 41 -7.85 16.16 -18.92
CA GLY A 41 -6.88 15.84 -19.97
C GLY A 41 -5.54 15.40 -19.36
N GLN A 42 -4.93 14.37 -19.94
CA GLN A 42 -3.64 13.84 -19.52
C GLN A 42 -2.68 13.73 -20.70
N PHE A 43 -1.40 13.86 -20.42
CA PHE A 43 -0.31 13.64 -21.37
C PHE A 43 0.75 12.73 -20.73
N VAL A 44 1.22 11.77 -21.50
CA VAL A 44 2.25 10.82 -21.06
C VAL A 44 3.33 10.71 -22.12
N ALA A 45 4.58 10.83 -21.69
CA ALA A 45 5.77 10.55 -22.49
C ALA A 45 6.67 9.57 -21.72
N LYS A 46 7.20 8.56 -22.41
CA LYS A 46 8.12 7.57 -21.85
C LYS A 46 9.50 7.78 -22.45
N PHE A 47 10.50 7.96 -21.60
CA PHE A 47 11.89 8.12 -22.02
C PHE A 47 12.71 6.90 -21.55
N GLN A 48 13.68 6.53 -22.38
CA GLN A 48 14.70 5.54 -22.04
C GLN A 48 16.06 6.23 -22.02
N ASP A 49 16.83 6.02 -20.96
CA ASP A 49 18.22 6.43 -20.87
C ASP A 49 19.08 5.38 -21.57
N LYS A 50 19.83 5.80 -22.63
CA LYS A 50 20.72 4.93 -23.41
C LYS A 50 22.08 4.71 -22.75
N ARG A 51 22.38 5.46 -21.72
CA ARG A 51 23.63 5.26 -20.98
C ARG A 51 23.61 3.88 -20.35
N MET A 52 24.69 3.14 -20.57
CA MET A 52 24.89 1.91 -19.81
C MET A 52 24.92 2.29 -18.32
N PRO A 53 24.13 1.63 -17.47
CA PRO A 53 24.26 1.87 -16.03
C PRO A 53 25.72 1.61 -15.66
N GLU A 54 26.41 2.66 -15.19
CA GLU A 54 27.66 2.41 -14.48
C GLU A 54 27.34 1.33 -13.44
N GLN A 55 28.17 0.31 -13.34
CA GLN A 55 28.07 -0.69 -12.25
C GLN A 55 28.42 0.03 -10.93
N SER A 56 27.62 1.02 -10.59
CA SER A 56 27.63 1.58 -9.24
C SER A 56 27.10 0.45 -8.35
N CYS A 57 27.93 -0.10 -7.51
CA CYS A 57 27.50 -0.98 -6.42
C CYS A 57 26.57 -0.14 -5.52
N ILE A 58 25.31 -0.02 -5.92
CA ILE A 58 24.29 0.66 -5.13
C ILE A 58 24.20 -0.12 -3.83
N LYS A 59 24.61 0.50 -2.75
CA LYS A 59 24.52 -0.10 -1.43
C LYS A 59 23.02 -0.21 -1.08
N GLU A 60 22.53 -1.41 -1.01
CA GLU A 60 21.13 -1.66 -0.62
C GLU A 60 20.83 -1.13 0.78
N GLY A 61 19.65 -0.59 0.94
CA GLY A 61 19.09 -0.19 2.21
C GLY A 61 19.02 -1.39 3.17
N LYS A 62 19.23 -1.13 4.45
CA LYS A 62 19.09 -2.14 5.51
C LYS A 62 17.92 -1.78 6.40
N THR A 63 17.29 -2.80 6.99
CA THR A 63 16.29 -2.58 8.03
C THR A 63 16.88 -1.81 9.22
N ASN A 64 16.09 -0.89 9.74
CA ASN A 64 16.44 -0.10 10.93
C ASN A 64 15.62 -0.51 12.17
N LEU A 65 14.93 -1.65 12.12
CA LEU A 65 14.19 -2.18 13.26
C LEU A 65 15.15 -2.55 14.40
N ASN A 66 14.81 -2.15 15.61
CA ASN A 66 15.47 -2.67 16.79
C ASN A 66 14.95 -4.08 17.15
N LYS A 67 15.56 -4.74 18.14
CA LYS A 67 15.21 -6.12 18.53
C LYS A 67 13.76 -6.26 19.00
N GLU A 68 13.25 -5.32 19.79
CA GLU A 68 11.88 -5.35 20.30
C GLU A 68 10.88 -5.18 19.15
N GLN A 69 11.10 -4.21 18.27
CA GLN A 69 10.25 -3.97 17.09
C GLN A 69 10.22 -5.18 16.16
N LYS A 70 11.41 -5.79 15.93
CA LYS A 70 11.49 -7.01 15.12
C LYS A 70 10.69 -8.15 15.75
N GLN A 71 10.83 -8.38 17.04
CA GLN A 71 10.08 -9.43 17.75
C GLN A 71 8.56 -9.19 17.67
N LEU A 72 8.11 -7.96 17.93
CA LEU A 72 6.67 -7.61 17.85
C LEU A 72 6.09 -7.81 16.45
N TRP A 73 6.87 -7.50 15.41
CA TRP A 73 6.48 -7.75 14.03
C TRP A 73 6.46 -9.25 13.69
N ASP A 74 7.51 -9.97 14.04
CA ASP A 74 7.61 -11.41 13.78
C ASP A 74 6.48 -12.18 14.50
N ASP A 75 6.14 -11.80 15.72
CA ASP A 75 4.99 -12.36 16.47
C ASP A 75 3.65 -12.06 15.80
N PHE A 76 3.48 -10.85 15.26
CA PHE A 76 2.29 -10.49 14.49
C PHE A 76 2.18 -11.33 13.22
N VAL A 77 3.26 -11.42 12.42
CA VAL A 77 3.30 -12.23 11.21
C VAL A 77 2.96 -13.68 11.52
N LYS A 78 3.65 -14.29 12.47
CA LYS A 78 3.43 -15.69 12.87
C LYS A 78 1.98 -15.99 13.29
N LYS A 79 1.31 -15.02 13.92
CA LYS A 79 -0.03 -15.20 14.46
C LYS A 79 -1.13 -14.89 13.45
N HIS A 80 -0.90 -13.93 12.53
CA HIS A 80 -1.97 -13.35 11.73
C HIS A 80 -1.77 -13.47 10.23
N LEU A 81 -0.56 -13.77 9.75
CA LEU A 81 -0.28 -13.97 8.33
C LEU A 81 0.13 -15.41 8.05
N LYS A 82 -0.26 -15.94 6.90
CA LYS A 82 0.10 -17.31 6.49
C LYS A 82 1.56 -17.39 5.98
N LEU A 83 2.06 -16.29 5.40
CA LEU A 83 3.42 -16.18 4.90
C LEU A 83 4.02 -14.81 5.27
N PRO A 84 5.34 -14.72 5.46
CA PRO A 84 6.00 -13.43 5.64
C PRO A 84 5.90 -12.58 4.37
N LEU A 85 5.79 -11.27 4.53
CA LEU A 85 5.81 -10.33 3.41
C LEU A 85 7.24 -10.15 2.88
N ASP A 86 7.38 -10.16 1.55
CA ASP A 86 8.67 -9.92 0.91
C ASP A 86 8.95 -8.44 0.70
N GLY A 87 10.08 -7.97 1.21
CA GLY A 87 10.51 -6.58 1.11
C GLY A 87 11.46 -6.15 2.21
N LEU A 88 11.82 -4.87 2.17
CA LEU A 88 12.67 -4.23 3.17
C LEU A 88 11.79 -3.54 4.23
N LEU A 89 11.91 -3.98 5.47
CA LEU A 89 11.21 -3.36 6.59
C LEU A 89 11.95 -2.10 7.07
N GLN A 90 11.22 -0.98 7.13
CA GLN A 90 11.74 0.31 7.59
C GLN A 90 10.80 0.97 8.59
N VAL A 91 11.37 1.54 9.65
CA VAL A 91 10.61 2.31 10.65
C VAL A 91 10.85 3.80 10.46
N PHE A 92 9.77 4.56 10.45
CA PHE A 92 9.78 6.03 10.47
C PHE A 92 8.91 6.51 11.65
N GLY A 93 9.55 7.08 12.67
CA GLY A 93 8.93 7.30 13.97
C GLY A 93 8.51 5.95 14.58
N ASP A 94 7.21 5.80 14.88
CA ASP A 94 6.64 4.54 15.39
C ASP A 94 6.01 3.68 14.28
N ASN A 95 6.03 4.15 13.02
CA ASN A 95 5.35 3.48 11.92
C ASN A 95 6.29 2.52 11.19
N LEU A 96 5.81 1.30 10.95
CA LEU A 96 6.49 0.29 10.15
C LEU A 96 6.00 0.31 8.72
N TYR A 97 6.93 0.27 7.78
CA TYR A 97 6.67 0.23 6.34
C TYR A 97 7.40 -0.94 5.67
N LEU A 98 6.80 -1.43 4.61
CA LEU A 98 7.41 -2.39 3.69
C LEU A 98 7.78 -1.65 2.39
N LEU A 99 9.07 -1.70 2.04
CA LEU A 99 9.61 -1.16 0.80
C LEU A 99 10.03 -2.32 -0.12
N PRO A 100 10.02 -2.12 -1.45
CA PRO A 100 10.58 -3.11 -2.37
C PRO A 100 12.04 -3.44 -2.06
N ARG A 101 12.46 -4.66 -2.38
CA ARG A 101 13.90 -5.04 -2.34
C ARG A 101 14.67 -4.31 -3.43
N GLY A 102 15.99 -4.25 -3.26
CA GLY A 102 16.89 -3.64 -4.24
C GLY A 102 16.88 -2.11 -4.25
N LEU A 103 16.17 -1.46 -3.31
CA LEU A 103 16.25 -0.02 -3.17
C LEU A 103 17.59 0.40 -2.54
N PRO A 104 18.18 1.51 -3.02
CA PRO A 104 19.36 2.08 -2.39
C PRO A 104 19.09 2.55 -0.95
N ASP A 105 20.13 2.85 -0.22
CA ASP A 105 19.99 3.52 1.08
C ASP A 105 19.36 4.90 0.91
N LEU A 106 18.11 5.04 1.34
CA LEU A 106 17.32 6.26 1.25
C LEU A 106 17.41 7.14 2.51
N SER A 107 18.30 6.84 3.46
CA SER A 107 18.39 7.54 4.75
C SER A 107 18.64 9.04 4.64
N LYS A 108 19.23 9.50 3.52
CA LYS A 108 19.50 10.91 3.22
C LYS A 108 18.50 11.56 2.28
N VAL A 109 17.44 10.85 1.88
CA VAL A 109 16.44 11.32 0.93
C VAL A 109 15.15 11.68 1.67
N LYS A 110 14.59 12.85 1.35
CA LYS A 110 13.27 13.22 1.85
C LYS A 110 12.21 12.44 1.06
N ILE A 111 11.56 11.51 1.74
CA ILE A 111 10.56 10.61 1.13
C ILE A 111 9.17 11.16 1.43
N ALA A 112 8.35 11.33 0.39
CA ALA A 112 6.96 11.78 0.53
C ALA A 112 6.01 10.65 0.95
N ARG A 113 6.27 9.41 0.49
CA ARG A 113 5.53 8.19 0.87
C ARG A 113 6.49 7.02 1.00
N ASN A 114 6.42 6.32 2.12
CA ASN A 114 7.40 5.32 2.54
C ASN A 114 7.04 3.86 2.14
N GLY A 115 6.35 3.66 1.02
CA GLY A 115 5.90 2.32 0.63
C GLY A 115 4.60 1.90 1.34
N LEU A 116 4.39 0.58 1.54
CA LEU A 116 3.20 0.05 2.21
C LEU A 116 3.31 0.25 3.72
N HIS A 117 2.42 1.03 4.31
CA HIS A 117 2.31 1.16 5.75
C HIS A 117 1.77 -0.14 6.35
N LEU A 118 2.58 -0.82 7.15
CA LEU A 118 2.22 -2.09 7.78
C LEU A 118 1.49 -1.91 9.10
N GLY A 119 1.87 -0.90 9.88
CA GLY A 119 1.27 -0.63 11.17
C GLY A 119 2.12 0.25 12.06
N ILE A 120 1.76 0.28 13.33
CA ILE A 120 2.35 1.15 14.34
C ILE A 120 2.86 0.34 15.54
N PHE A 121 4.08 0.59 15.96
CA PHE A 121 4.59 0.09 17.22
C PHE A 121 4.06 0.95 18.39
N LYS A 122 3.47 0.27 19.36
CA LYS A 122 3.06 0.84 20.65
C LYS A 122 3.81 0.14 21.75
N LYS A 123 3.73 0.63 22.99
CA LYS A 123 4.35 -0.02 24.14
C LYS A 123 3.98 -1.51 24.19
N LYS A 124 4.94 -2.39 23.96
CA LYS A 124 4.82 -3.87 23.99
C LYS A 124 3.76 -4.47 23.03
N ARG A 125 3.40 -3.81 21.96
CA ARG A 125 2.47 -4.34 20.96
C ARG A 125 2.65 -3.71 19.59
N PHE A 126 2.25 -4.44 18.56
CA PHE A 126 2.11 -3.96 17.19
C PHE A 126 0.60 -3.84 16.86
N GLU A 127 0.23 -2.75 16.20
CA GLU A 127 -1.13 -2.51 15.72
C GLU A 127 -1.07 -2.43 14.19
N PRO A 128 -1.74 -3.37 13.45
CA PRO A 128 -1.73 -3.37 12.00
C PRO A 128 -2.45 -2.14 11.46
N SER A 129 -1.99 -1.67 10.32
CA SER A 129 -2.59 -0.53 9.64
C SER A 129 -3.80 -0.93 8.80
N PHE A 130 -4.61 0.08 8.46
CA PHE A 130 -5.67 -0.04 7.48
C PHE A 130 -5.13 -0.43 6.10
N ALA A 131 -3.99 0.17 5.69
CA ALA A 131 -3.37 -0.11 4.40
C ALA A 131 -2.91 -1.56 4.25
N LEU A 132 -2.39 -2.17 5.33
CA LEU A 132 -2.03 -3.59 5.32
C LEU A 132 -3.26 -4.47 5.09
N GLY A 133 -4.39 -4.17 5.74
CA GLY A 133 -5.60 -4.95 5.58
C GLY A 133 -6.23 -4.87 4.19
N ILE A 134 -6.03 -3.76 3.46
CA ILE A 134 -6.45 -3.63 2.07
C ILE A 134 -5.47 -4.33 1.11
N ALA A 135 -4.16 -4.30 1.42
CA ALA A 135 -3.15 -4.86 0.55
C ALA A 135 -3.14 -6.40 0.53
N LEU A 136 -3.62 -7.04 1.58
CA LEU A 136 -3.66 -8.49 1.71
C LEU A 136 -4.99 -9.08 1.21
N THR A 137 -4.89 -10.22 0.56
CA THR A 137 -6.05 -11.08 0.25
C THR A 137 -6.43 -11.94 1.45
N SER A 138 -7.65 -12.49 1.47
CA SER A 138 -8.10 -13.43 2.52
C SER A 138 -7.24 -14.70 2.61
N ASP A 139 -6.59 -15.08 1.50
CA ASP A 139 -5.71 -16.25 1.45
C ASP A 139 -4.36 -16.02 2.12
N GLU A 140 -3.97 -14.78 2.35
CA GLU A 140 -2.69 -14.40 2.97
C GLU A 140 -2.80 -14.22 4.49
N VAL A 141 -4.02 -14.17 5.03
CA VAL A 141 -4.25 -13.98 6.47
C VAL A 141 -4.78 -15.24 7.12
N VAL A 142 -4.48 -15.41 8.43
CA VAL A 142 -4.92 -16.56 9.21
C VAL A 142 -6.41 -16.48 9.52
N SER A 143 -6.93 -15.28 9.79
CA SER A 143 -8.31 -15.07 10.21
C SER A 143 -8.91 -13.81 9.60
N SER A 144 -10.07 -13.97 8.99
CA SER A 144 -10.84 -12.88 8.39
C SER A 144 -12.31 -12.94 8.84
N ILE A 145 -13.01 -11.83 8.72
CA ILE A 145 -14.45 -11.69 8.98
C ILE A 145 -15.07 -11.00 7.79
N GLU A 146 -16.00 -11.67 7.12
CA GLU A 146 -16.85 -11.03 6.10
C GLU A 146 -17.92 -10.19 6.78
N LEU A 147 -17.98 -8.91 6.46
CA LEU A 147 -18.99 -8.00 6.99
C LEU A 147 -20.23 -8.00 6.11
N THR A 148 -21.41 -8.02 6.72
CA THR A 148 -22.65 -7.68 6.00
C THR A 148 -22.63 -6.22 5.62
N GLN A 149 -23.47 -5.80 4.65
CA GLN A 149 -23.57 -4.39 4.25
C GLN A 149 -23.94 -3.47 5.43
N GLU A 150 -24.79 -3.95 6.35
CA GLU A 150 -25.15 -3.21 7.55
C GLU A 150 -23.97 -3.06 8.51
N GLN A 151 -23.22 -4.15 8.77
CA GLN A 151 -22.02 -4.13 9.61
C GLN A 151 -20.92 -3.25 8.99
N PHE A 152 -20.77 -3.29 7.66
CA PHE A 152 -19.86 -2.41 6.93
C PHE A 152 -20.23 -0.94 7.13
N ALA A 153 -21.50 -0.56 6.90
CA ALA A 153 -21.98 0.81 7.11
C ALA A 153 -21.72 1.29 8.53
N GLN A 154 -22.01 0.45 9.52
CA GLN A 154 -21.77 0.73 10.93
C GLN A 154 -20.27 0.92 11.23
N TYR A 155 -19.41 0.04 10.67
CA TYR A 155 -17.96 0.13 10.87
C TYR A 155 -17.36 1.35 10.17
N ALA A 156 -17.76 1.62 8.92
CA ALA A 156 -17.27 2.76 8.12
C ALA A 156 -17.63 4.12 8.74
N SER A 157 -18.76 4.21 9.44
CA SER A 157 -19.16 5.43 10.19
C SER A 157 -18.38 5.63 11.51
N GLY A 158 -17.57 4.64 11.90
CA GLY A 158 -16.70 4.71 13.08
C GLY A 158 -17.26 4.05 14.32
N ASN A 159 -18.38 3.36 14.21
CA ASN A 159 -19.02 2.66 15.31
C ASN A 159 -18.38 1.28 15.58
N VAL A 160 -18.62 0.76 16.76
CA VAL A 160 -18.30 -0.60 17.14
C VAL A 160 -19.35 -1.54 16.55
N VAL A 161 -18.94 -2.69 16.05
CA VAL A 161 -19.85 -3.72 15.51
C VAL A 161 -19.94 -4.87 16.48
N THR A 162 -21.15 -5.35 16.74
CA THR A 162 -21.39 -6.57 17.51
C THR A 162 -21.54 -7.74 16.54
N LEU A 163 -20.80 -8.81 16.78
CA LEU A 163 -20.86 -10.03 16.01
C LEU A 163 -21.90 -10.97 16.61
N ASP A 164 -22.53 -11.81 15.80
CA ASP A 164 -23.52 -12.79 16.23
C ASP A 164 -22.91 -13.94 17.06
N GLN A 165 -21.59 -14.08 17.00
CA GLN A 165 -20.85 -15.13 17.71
C GLN A 165 -19.64 -14.55 18.45
N THR A 166 -19.24 -15.22 19.51
CA THR A 166 -18.00 -14.93 20.22
C THR A 166 -16.83 -15.57 19.48
N LEU A 167 -15.79 -14.78 19.22
CA LEU A 167 -14.57 -15.22 18.57
C LEU A 167 -13.39 -15.12 19.54
N GLU A 168 -12.27 -15.77 19.19
CA GLU A 168 -11.02 -15.59 19.92
C GLU A 168 -10.57 -14.12 19.86
N ASN A 169 -10.05 -13.62 20.99
CA ASN A 169 -9.54 -12.26 21.05
C ASN A 169 -8.30 -12.10 20.16
N GLY A 170 -8.32 -11.16 19.23
CA GLY A 170 -7.22 -10.97 18.29
C GLY A 170 -7.49 -9.97 17.19
N TRP A 171 -6.54 -9.90 16.26
CA TRP A 171 -6.68 -9.13 15.03
C TRP A 171 -7.28 -10.00 13.93
N TYR A 172 -8.26 -9.47 13.24
CA TYR A 172 -8.93 -10.09 12.09
C TYR A 172 -8.91 -9.12 10.91
N GLN A 173 -8.65 -9.63 9.73
CA GLN A 173 -8.89 -8.86 8.52
C GLN A 173 -10.40 -8.78 8.29
N LEU A 174 -10.88 -7.59 8.01
CA LEU A 174 -12.27 -7.40 7.59
C LEU A 174 -12.36 -7.54 6.08
N LEU A 175 -13.38 -8.20 5.60
CA LEU A 175 -13.70 -8.34 4.19
C LEU A 175 -15.07 -7.71 3.91
N VAL A 176 -15.20 -7.15 2.72
CA VAL A 176 -16.47 -6.67 2.15
C VAL A 176 -16.53 -7.16 0.71
N ASP A 177 -17.53 -7.95 0.40
CA ASP A 177 -17.68 -8.65 -0.89
C ASP A 177 -16.39 -9.38 -1.30
N GLY A 178 -15.77 -10.09 -0.32
CA GLY A 178 -14.54 -10.86 -0.49
C GLY A 178 -13.25 -10.03 -0.57
N ASN A 179 -13.31 -8.71 -0.52
CA ASN A 179 -12.16 -7.82 -0.62
C ASN A 179 -11.70 -7.32 0.74
N GLY A 180 -10.38 -7.22 0.93
CA GLY A 180 -9.78 -6.69 2.16
C GLY A 180 -10.19 -5.24 2.42
N PHE A 181 -10.73 -5.00 3.62
CA PHE A 181 -11.22 -3.68 4.05
C PHE A 181 -10.47 -3.11 5.25
N GLY A 182 -9.47 -3.78 5.75
CA GLY A 182 -8.68 -3.34 6.89
C GLY A 182 -8.54 -4.41 7.96
N PHE A 183 -8.00 -4.03 9.11
CA PHE A 183 -7.95 -4.88 10.30
C PHE A 183 -8.81 -4.30 11.42
N ALA A 184 -9.43 -5.19 12.19
CA ALA A 184 -10.11 -4.86 13.41
C ALA A 184 -9.68 -5.79 14.55
N LYS A 185 -9.81 -5.31 15.77
CA LYS A 185 -9.54 -6.12 16.96
C LYS A 185 -10.83 -6.65 17.53
N VAL A 186 -10.94 -7.96 17.63
CA VAL A 186 -12.06 -8.65 18.27
C VAL A 186 -11.78 -8.84 19.76
N ILE A 187 -12.78 -8.58 20.59
CA ILE A 187 -12.80 -8.86 22.03
C ILE A 187 -14.17 -9.47 22.35
N GLY A 188 -14.21 -10.77 22.57
CA GLY A 188 -15.46 -11.52 22.71
C GLY A 188 -16.28 -11.51 21.42
N ASN A 189 -17.45 -10.89 21.43
CA ASN A 189 -18.29 -10.66 20.28
C ASN A 189 -18.23 -9.21 19.76
N THR A 190 -17.28 -8.41 20.25
CA THR A 190 -17.16 -6.98 19.92
C THR A 190 -16.01 -6.74 18.97
N LEU A 191 -16.30 -6.13 17.83
CA LEU A 191 -15.36 -5.72 16.83
C LEU A 191 -15.02 -4.24 17.04
N LYS A 192 -13.84 -3.98 17.61
CA LYS A 192 -13.36 -2.62 17.86
C LYS A 192 -13.01 -1.90 16.58
N ASN A 193 -13.45 -0.67 16.44
CA ASN A 193 -13.25 0.13 15.24
C ASN A 193 -11.83 0.72 15.18
N TYR A 194 -11.09 0.34 14.13
CA TYR A 194 -9.78 0.87 13.75
C TYR A 194 -9.81 1.58 12.40
N TYR A 195 -11.01 1.84 11.86
CA TYR A 195 -11.16 2.56 10.60
C TYR A 195 -10.64 4.00 10.74
N PRO A 196 -9.82 4.50 9.80
CA PRO A 196 -9.20 5.81 9.92
C PRO A 196 -10.24 6.92 10.06
N LYS A 197 -10.08 7.77 11.08
CA LYS A 197 -11.05 8.84 11.37
C LYS A 197 -11.31 9.76 10.17
N GLY A 198 -10.27 10.06 9.39
CA GLY A 198 -10.38 10.92 8.20
C GLY A 198 -11.06 10.27 6.99
N LEU A 199 -11.32 8.96 7.03
CA LEU A 199 -12.01 8.23 5.97
C LEU A 199 -13.44 7.85 6.34
N ARG A 200 -13.90 8.19 7.55
CA ARG A 200 -15.25 7.83 8.01
C ARG A 200 -16.32 8.54 7.20
N PHE A 201 -17.36 7.81 6.86
CA PHE A 201 -18.51 8.32 6.14
C PHE A 201 -19.78 7.60 6.61
N HIS A 202 -20.92 8.22 6.35
CA HIS A 202 -22.23 7.63 6.62
C HIS A 202 -22.85 7.16 5.29
N ILE A 203 -23.35 5.95 5.29
CA ILE A 203 -24.08 5.33 4.17
C ILE A 203 -25.56 5.42 4.46
#